data_6fd8ac17248ff6d37fccb50b4db098dd
#
_entry.id   6fd8ac17248ff6d37fccb50b4db098dd
#
_cell.length_a   1.000
_cell.length_b   1.000
_cell.length_c   1.000
_cell.angle_alpha   90.00
_cell.angle_beta   90.00
_cell.angle_gamma   90.00
#
_symmetry.space_group_name_H-M   'P 1'
#
loop_
_entity.id
_entity.type
_entity.pdbx_description
1 polymer ?
#
loop_
_entity_poly.entity_id
_entity_poly.type
_entity_poly.pdbx_seq_one_letter_code
_entity_poly.pdbx_strand_id
1 'polypeptide(L)'
;MMSLILAGAGLPLSAAAMTPQEKGLVIAVEDDKRDNGFKDYKADAIMILKNRQGGKSTRYLRFRTLEVQGDGDKNLTIFDRPRDIKKTAFLNFTHSLGNDDQWLYLPALKRVKRISSGNKSGPFVGSEFAYEDITSQEVKKYTYKWLRDEEYQGHKSFVVEQYPAYENSGYTRRVVWIDQDEYRTLKVDFYDRKNSLLKTLTYKGYQKYLDRYWYPDEMLMVNHQTGKSTRFIWKNYTFRTGLTDRHFNKNSLKRAR
;
A
#
# COMPACT_ATOMS: atom_id res chain seq x y z
N MET A 1 68.21 30.68 -14.94
CA MET A 1 67.13 29.70 -15.16
C MET A 1 66.16 29.81 -14.01
N MET A 2 65.00 30.42 -14.26
CA MET A 2 63.98 30.68 -13.22
C MET A 2 62.77 29.77 -13.53
N SER A 3 62.57 28.73 -12.70
CA SER A 3 61.43 27.79 -12.84
C SER A 3 60.18 28.40 -12.27
N LEU A 4 59.17 28.57 -13.13
CA LEU A 4 57.81 28.97 -12.74
C LEU A 4 57.04 27.71 -12.30
N ILE A 5 56.65 27.67 -11.02
CA ILE A 5 55.74 26.64 -10.48
C ILE A 5 54.31 27.15 -10.67
N LEU A 6 53.55 26.55 -11.61
CA LEU A 6 52.11 26.77 -11.71
C LEU A 6 51.41 25.96 -10.60
N ALA A 7 50.87 26.67 -9.63
CA ALA A 7 49.96 26.11 -8.66
C ALA A 7 48.57 25.99 -9.29
N GLY A 8 48.13 24.77 -9.64
CA GLY A 8 46.78 24.49 -10.08
C GLY A 8 45.82 24.53 -8.92
N ALA A 9 44.98 25.57 -8.84
CA ALA A 9 43.86 25.64 -7.90
C ALA A 9 42.74 24.67 -8.35
N GLY A 10 42.68 23.50 -7.75
CA GLY A 10 41.54 22.58 -7.89
C GLY A 10 40.33 23.19 -7.17
N LEU A 11 39.32 23.61 -7.93
CA LEU A 11 38.02 23.97 -7.38
C LEU A 11 37.36 22.75 -6.72
N PRO A 12 36.89 22.82 -5.49
CA PRO A 12 36.14 21.71 -4.89
C PRO A 12 34.83 21.53 -5.68
N LEU A 13 34.61 20.35 -6.26
CA LEU A 13 33.28 19.95 -6.72
C LEU A 13 32.38 19.93 -5.51
N SER A 14 31.55 20.98 -5.37
CA SER A 14 30.44 20.95 -4.41
C SER A 14 29.47 19.86 -4.86
N ALA A 15 29.35 18.78 -4.08
CA ALA A 15 28.27 17.82 -4.28
C ALA A 15 26.94 18.58 -4.13
N ALA A 16 26.21 18.74 -5.23
CA ALA A 16 24.92 19.41 -5.21
C ALA A 16 23.99 18.67 -4.23
N ALA A 17 23.38 19.41 -3.30
CA ALA A 17 22.43 18.83 -2.37
C ALA A 17 21.23 18.25 -3.16
N MET A 18 20.78 17.05 -2.76
CA MET A 18 19.62 16.38 -3.36
C MET A 18 18.39 17.28 -3.34
N THR A 19 17.67 17.40 -4.44
CA THR A 19 16.38 18.08 -4.48
C THR A 19 15.34 17.37 -3.61
N PRO A 20 14.30 18.06 -3.14
CA PRO A 20 13.21 17.40 -2.42
C PRO A 20 12.54 16.25 -3.19
N GLN A 21 12.49 16.34 -4.51
CA GLN A 21 11.96 15.30 -5.39
C GLN A 21 12.88 14.07 -5.42
N GLU A 22 14.16 14.27 -5.62
CA GLU A 22 15.15 13.19 -5.57
C GLU A 22 15.19 12.52 -4.20
N LYS A 23 15.20 13.30 -3.10
CA LYS A 23 15.15 12.75 -1.75
C LYS A 23 13.87 11.94 -1.51
N GLY A 24 12.70 12.42 -1.96
CA GLY A 24 11.44 11.70 -1.87
C GLY A 24 11.45 10.37 -2.63
N LEU A 25 12.02 10.36 -3.84
CA LEU A 25 12.16 9.15 -4.64
C LEU A 25 13.13 8.14 -3.97
N VAL A 26 14.27 8.59 -3.48
CA VAL A 26 15.25 7.73 -2.79
C VAL A 26 14.62 7.06 -1.56
N ILE A 27 13.82 7.80 -0.78
CA ILE A 27 13.10 7.24 0.37
C ILE A 27 12.12 6.15 -0.09
N ALA A 28 11.33 6.40 -1.14
CA ALA A 28 10.37 5.44 -1.66
C ALA A 28 11.02 4.18 -2.23
N VAL A 29 12.16 4.31 -2.91
CA VAL A 29 12.94 3.18 -3.44
C VAL A 29 13.52 2.34 -2.31
N GLU A 30 14.01 2.96 -1.22
CA GLU A 30 14.54 2.21 -0.08
C GLU A 30 13.43 1.49 0.70
N ASP A 31 12.25 2.10 0.87
CA ASP A 31 11.05 1.49 1.46
C ASP A 31 10.66 0.21 0.68
N ASP A 32 10.47 0.34 -0.64
CA ASP A 32 10.15 -0.77 -1.53
C ASP A 32 11.19 -1.90 -1.47
N LYS A 33 12.47 -1.55 -1.54
CA LYS A 33 13.58 -2.52 -1.48
C LYS A 33 13.60 -3.32 -0.17
N ARG A 34 13.19 -2.73 0.94
CA ARG A 34 13.16 -3.41 2.25
C ARG A 34 12.03 -4.43 2.34
N ASP A 35 10.91 -4.19 1.66
CA ASP A 35 9.79 -5.12 1.60
C ASP A 35 9.97 -6.24 0.57
N ASN A 36 10.88 -6.09 -0.39
CA ASN A 36 11.12 -7.09 -1.44
C ASN A 36 11.88 -8.35 -0.95
N GLY A 37 11.51 -9.53 -1.50
CA GLY A 37 12.16 -10.82 -1.26
C GLY A 37 11.42 -11.74 -0.29
N PHE A 38 10.17 -11.40 0.12
CA PHE A 38 9.37 -12.25 1.00
C PHE A 38 8.83 -13.51 0.30
N LYS A 39 8.76 -13.54 -1.04
CA LYS A 39 8.28 -14.59 -1.94
C LYS A 39 6.76 -14.75 -1.93
N ASP A 40 6.20 -15.21 -0.83
CA ASP A 40 4.76 -15.36 -0.64
C ASP A 40 4.40 -15.35 0.84
N TYR A 41 3.16 -14.95 1.14
CA TYR A 41 2.61 -15.12 2.47
C TYR A 41 1.09 -15.38 2.44
N LYS A 42 0.60 -15.91 3.56
CA LYS A 42 -0.81 -16.00 3.94
C LYS A 42 -1.01 -15.24 5.23
N ALA A 43 -2.19 -14.62 5.36
CA ALA A 43 -2.60 -13.98 6.60
C ALA A 43 -4.11 -14.05 6.76
N ASP A 44 -4.58 -13.98 8.00
CA ASP A 44 -5.99 -13.79 8.33
C ASP A 44 -6.21 -12.33 8.71
N ALA A 45 -7.42 -11.83 8.48
CA ALA A 45 -7.78 -10.50 8.96
C ALA A 45 -9.23 -10.44 9.48
N ILE A 46 -9.43 -9.58 10.48
CA ILE A 46 -10.74 -9.13 10.91
C ILE A 46 -10.90 -7.69 10.41
N MET A 47 -11.90 -7.45 9.56
CA MET A 47 -12.24 -6.13 9.07
C MET A 47 -13.49 -5.62 9.77
N ILE A 48 -13.37 -4.54 10.54
CA ILE A 48 -14.45 -3.91 11.30
C ILE A 48 -14.79 -2.59 10.63
N LEU A 49 -15.99 -2.50 10.05
CA LEU A 49 -16.55 -1.29 9.48
C LEU A 49 -17.37 -0.57 10.54
N LYS A 50 -17.18 0.73 10.70
CA LYS A 50 -17.95 1.57 11.63
C LYS A 50 -18.59 2.72 10.86
N ASN A 51 -19.91 2.87 10.99
CA ASN A 51 -20.63 4.02 10.41
C ASN A 51 -20.52 5.26 11.31
N ARG A 52 -21.04 6.41 10.84
CA ARG A 52 -21.00 7.67 11.58
C ARG A 52 -21.72 7.59 12.94
N GLN A 53 -22.78 6.81 13.03
CA GLN A 53 -23.58 6.63 14.26
C GLN A 53 -22.97 5.61 15.23
N GLY A 54 -21.82 5.02 14.90
CA GLY A 54 -21.16 4.03 15.75
C GLY A 54 -21.53 2.57 15.51
N GLY A 55 -22.53 2.31 14.64
CA GLY A 55 -22.91 0.95 14.25
C GLY A 55 -21.74 0.22 13.59
N LYS A 56 -21.54 -1.06 13.95
CA LYS A 56 -20.40 -1.87 13.50
C LYS A 56 -20.86 -3.08 12.68
N SER A 57 -20.06 -3.43 11.67
CA SER A 57 -20.14 -4.69 10.93
C SER A 57 -18.76 -5.33 10.89
N THR A 58 -18.69 -6.62 11.23
CA THR A 58 -17.42 -7.36 11.31
C THR A 58 -17.35 -8.42 10.24
N ARG A 59 -16.21 -8.53 9.57
CA ARG A 59 -15.94 -9.50 8.51
C ARG A 59 -14.64 -10.24 8.82
N TYR A 60 -14.56 -11.50 8.43
CA TYR A 60 -13.38 -12.34 8.56
C TYR A 60 -12.88 -12.70 7.17
N LEU A 61 -11.59 -12.49 6.94
CA LEU A 61 -10.96 -12.61 5.64
C LEU A 61 -9.68 -13.43 5.74
N ARG A 62 -9.34 -14.06 4.62
CA ARG A 62 -8.02 -14.65 4.39
C ARG A 62 -7.36 -13.97 3.22
N PHE A 63 -6.08 -13.71 3.38
CA PHE A 63 -5.24 -13.13 2.34
C PHE A 63 -4.18 -14.13 1.87
N ARG A 64 -3.86 -14.06 0.60
CA ARG A 64 -2.74 -14.74 -0.03
C ARG A 64 -2.05 -13.73 -0.92
N THR A 65 -0.74 -13.61 -0.78
CA THR A 65 0.08 -12.71 -1.59
C THR A 65 1.22 -13.51 -2.20
N LEU A 66 1.47 -13.27 -3.47
CA LEU A 66 2.61 -13.81 -4.21
C LEU A 66 3.40 -12.63 -4.78
N GLU A 67 4.65 -12.53 -4.36
CA GLU A 67 5.60 -11.57 -4.90
C GLU A 67 5.94 -11.91 -6.34
N VAL A 68 5.95 -10.90 -7.22
CA VAL A 68 6.33 -11.04 -8.63
C VAL A 68 7.54 -10.17 -8.91
N GLN A 69 8.66 -10.80 -9.19
CA GLN A 69 9.91 -10.09 -9.48
C GLN A 69 9.80 -9.25 -10.76
N GLY A 70 10.08 -7.95 -10.66
CA GLY A 70 10.08 -6.99 -11.78
C GLY A 70 8.70 -6.47 -12.20
N ASP A 71 7.63 -6.91 -11.53
CA ASP A 71 6.27 -6.38 -11.65
C ASP A 71 5.63 -6.31 -10.25
N GLY A 72 4.39 -5.89 -10.16
CA GLY A 72 3.68 -5.83 -8.89
C GLY A 72 3.06 -7.18 -8.50
N ASP A 73 2.72 -7.31 -7.22
CA ASP A 73 2.29 -8.55 -6.61
C ASP A 73 0.90 -9.03 -7.04
N LYS A 74 0.67 -10.34 -6.85
CA LYS A 74 -0.65 -10.97 -6.98
C LYS A 74 -1.28 -11.18 -5.60
N ASN A 75 -2.48 -10.67 -5.43
CA ASN A 75 -3.21 -10.74 -4.18
C ASN A 75 -4.56 -11.44 -4.36
N LEU A 76 -4.89 -12.36 -3.45
CA LEU A 76 -6.20 -13.01 -3.38
C LEU A 76 -6.77 -12.82 -1.96
N THR A 77 -7.90 -12.11 -1.87
CA THR A 77 -8.65 -11.90 -0.63
C THR A 77 -9.94 -12.71 -0.67
N ILE A 78 -10.24 -13.48 0.37
CA ILE A 78 -11.42 -14.33 0.46
C ILE A 78 -12.18 -13.97 1.74
N PHE A 79 -13.48 -13.68 1.62
CA PHE A 79 -14.37 -13.41 2.75
C PHE A 79 -14.98 -14.71 3.28
N ASP A 80 -14.76 -15.01 4.57
CA ASP A 80 -15.26 -16.23 5.23
C ASP A 80 -16.56 -15.98 6.01
N ARG A 81 -16.73 -14.78 6.57
CA ARG A 81 -17.89 -14.35 7.36
C ARG A 81 -18.15 -12.85 7.16
N PRO A 82 -19.38 -12.37 7.37
CA PRO A 82 -20.62 -13.10 7.68
C PRO A 82 -21.20 -13.86 6.46
N ARG A 83 -22.39 -14.49 6.65
CA ARG A 83 -22.99 -15.39 5.65
C ARG A 83 -23.34 -14.70 4.33
N ASP A 84 -23.76 -13.45 4.37
CA ASP A 84 -24.18 -12.64 3.22
C ASP A 84 -23.05 -12.35 2.23
N ILE A 85 -21.80 -12.24 2.71
CA ILE A 85 -20.61 -12.02 1.85
C ILE A 85 -19.68 -13.23 1.81
N LYS A 86 -20.01 -14.32 2.50
CA LYS A 86 -19.17 -15.54 2.52
C LYS A 86 -18.86 -16.02 1.11
N LYS A 87 -17.57 -16.33 0.86
CA LYS A 87 -17.01 -16.72 -0.45
C LYS A 87 -16.94 -15.58 -1.48
N THR A 88 -17.27 -14.34 -1.12
CA THR A 88 -16.82 -13.20 -1.92
C THR A 88 -15.31 -13.28 -2.01
N ALA A 89 -14.75 -13.12 -3.22
CA ALA A 89 -13.30 -13.20 -3.40
C ALA A 89 -12.84 -12.09 -4.35
N PHE A 90 -11.74 -11.46 -3.98
CA PHE A 90 -11.11 -10.40 -4.77
C PHE A 90 -9.72 -10.87 -5.20
N LEU A 91 -9.46 -10.84 -6.50
CA LEU A 91 -8.17 -11.13 -7.11
C LEU A 91 -7.62 -9.86 -7.70
N ASN A 92 -6.39 -9.53 -7.36
CA ASN A 92 -5.67 -8.39 -7.88
C ASN A 92 -4.31 -8.83 -8.42
N PHE A 93 -3.96 -8.35 -9.61
CA PHE A 93 -2.61 -8.34 -10.14
C PHE A 93 -2.20 -6.89 -10.25
N THR A 94 -1.30 -6.48 -9.37
CA THR A 94 -0.67 -5.18 -9.45
C THR A 94 0.35 -5.21 -10.59
N HIS A 95 0.48 -4.12 -11.31
CA HIS A 95 1.52 -3.95 -12.31
C HIS A 95 2.36 -2.74 -11.95
N SER A 96 3.67 -2.85 -12.08
CA SER A 96 4.61 -1.74 -11.80
C SER A 96 4.39 -0.55 -12.74
N LEU A 97 3.85 -0.81 -13.93
CA LEU A 97 3.44 0.18 -14.92
C LEU A 97 2.03 -0.13 -15.43
N GLY A 98 1.25 0.90 -15.73
CA GLY A 98 -0.09 0.75 -16.28
C GLY A 98 -1.16 0.43 -15.22
N ASN A 99 -2.28 -0.12 -15.68
CA ASN A 99 -3.43 -0.40 -14.84
C ASN A 99 -3.39 -1.81 -14.26
N ASP A 100 -3.77 -1.94 -13.00
CA ASP A 100 -3.93 -3.22 -12.33
C ASP A 100 -5.07 -4.03 -12.93
N ASP A 101 -4.93 -5.35 -12.88
CA ASP A 101 -6.00 -6.27 -13.23
C ASP A 101 -6.72 -6.74 -11.97
N GLN A 102 -7.99 -6.38 -11.84
CA GLN A 102 -8.78 -6.62 -10.64
C GLN A 102 -10.10 -7.31 -10.95
N TRP A 103 -10.41 -8.37 -10.19
CA TRP A 103 -11.66 -9.14 -10.34
C TRP A 103 -12.30 -9.41 -8.98
N LEU A 104 -13.59 -9.18 -8.90
CA LEU A 104 -14.42 -9.48 -7.74
C LEU A 104 -15.41 -10.58 -8.07
N TYR A 105 -15.34 -11.70 -7.36
CA TYR A 105 -16.37 -12.75 -7.41
C TYR A 105 -17.46 -12.45 -6.39
N LEU A 106 -18.70 -12.42 -6.87
CA LEU A 106 -19.91 -12.22 -6.08
C LEU A 106 -20.72 -13.53 -6.04
N PRO A 107 -20.69 -14.29 -4.94
CA PRO A 107 -21.34 -15.61 -4.87
C PRO A 107 -22.86 -15.54 -5.08
N ALA A 108 -23.52 -14.50 -4.55
CA ALA A 108 -24.97 -14.30 -4.72
C ALA A 108 -25.38 -14.18 -6.20
N LEU A 109 -24.50 -13.63 -7.02
CA LEU A 109 -24.72 -13.48 -8.48
C LEU A 109 -24.04 -14.59 -9.29
N LYS A 110 -23.23 -15.46 -8.66
CA LYS A 110 -22.38 -16.47 -9.31
C LYS A 110 -21.51 -15.88 -10.44
N ARG A 111 -21.11 -14.61 -10.31
CA ARG A 111 -20.39 -13.85 -11.35
C ARG A 111 -19.04 -13.35 -10.85
N VAL A 112 -18.07 -13.36 -11.76
CA VAL A 112 -16.82 -12.62 -11.63
C VAL A 112 -16.99 -11.30 -12.38
N LYS A 113 -16.84 -10.18 -11.68
CA LYS A 113 -16.89 -8.83 -12.23
C LYS A 113 -15.46 -8.28 -12.29
N ARG A 114 -15.05 -7.76 -13.43
CA ARG A 114 -13.81 -6.99 -13.55
C ARG A 114 -14.05 -5.58 -12.94
N ILE A 115 -13.12 -5.15 -12.10
CA ILE A 115 -13.06 -3.77 -11.62
C ILE A 115 -12.29 -2.98 -12.68
N SER A 116 -12.95 -2.08 -13.39
CA SER A 116 -12.27 -1.25 -14.38
C SER A 116 -11.39 -0.19 -13.71
N SER A 117 -10.39 0.31 -14.42
CA SER A 117 -9.51 1.38 -13.94
C SER A 117 -10.28 2.63 -13.48
N GLY A 118 -11.40 2.95 -14.12
CA GLY A 118 -12.28 4.04 -13.71
C GLY A 118 -13.01 3.82 -12.37
N ASN A 119 -13.10 2.57 -11.89
CA ASN A 119 -13.78 2.20 -10.64
C ASN A 119 -12.83 1.86 -9.49
N LYS A 120 -11.51 1.97 -9.69
CA LYS A 120 -10.53 1.62 -8.64
C LYS A 120 -10.57 2.54 -7.42
N SER A 121 -11.05 3.77 -7.58
CA SER A 121 -11.30 4.71 -6.48
C SER A 121 -12.59 4.41 -5.69
N GLY A 122 -13.39 3.44 -6.12
CA GLY A 122 -14.59 3.00 -5.39
C GLY A 122 -14.27 2.20 -4.13
N PRO A 123 -15.23 2.11 -3.19
CA PRO A 123 -15.02 1.46 -1.90
C PRO A 123 -14.82 -0.06 -2.05
N PHE A 124 -13.75 -0.59 -1.48
CA PHE A 124 -13.49 -2.04 -1.43
C PHE A 124 -14.54 -2.75 -0.57
N VAL A 125 -15.48 -3.42 -1.23
CA VAL A 125 -16.59 -4.16 -0.60
C VAL A 125 -17.30 -3.34 0.50
N GLY A 126 -17.50 -2.03 0.25
CA GLY A 126 -18.20 -1.12 1.17
C GLY A 126 -17.40 -0.65 2.38
N SER A 127 -16.08 -0.84 2.39
CA SER A 127 -15.16 -0.30 3.40
C SER A 127 -14.71 1.12 3.06
N GLU A 128 -13.97 1.77 3.97
CA GLU A 128 -13.32 3.05 3.70
C GLU A 128 -11.99 2.91 2.92
N PHE A 129 -11.52 1.68 2.69
CA PHE A 129 -10.47 1.41 1.72
C PHE A 129 -11.05 1.42 0.30
N ALA A 130 -10.39 2.06 -0.64
CA ALA A 130 -10.68 1.95 -2.06
C ALA A 130 -10.03 0.68 -2.65
N TYR A 131 -10.46 0.24 -3.84
CA TYR A 131 -9.77 -0.86 -4.54
C TYR A 131 -8.31 -0.53 -4.83
N GLU A 132 -7.96 0.74 -5.06
CA GLU A 132 -6.57 1.19 -5.24
C GLU A 132 -5.74 1.17 -3.94
N ASP A 133 -6.37 1.13 -2.76
CA ASP A 133 -5.67 1.03 -1.48
C ASP A 133 -5.30 -0.41 -1.09
N ILE A 134 -5.92 -1.40 -1.74
CA ILE A 134 -5.72 -2.86 -1.45
C ILE A 134 -4.73 -3.48 -2.43
N THR A 135 -4.01 -2.68 -3.18
CA THR A 135 -2.96 -3.13 -4.11
C THR A 135 -1.58 -2.89 -3.53
N SER A 136 -0.57 -3.60 -4.05
CA SER A 136 0.83 -3.33 -3.72
C SER A 136 1.19 -1.91 -4.14
N GLN A 137 2.04 -1.27 -3.37
CA GLN A 137 2.53 0.08 -3.68
C GLN A 137 3.74 -0.02 -4.60
N GLU A 138 3.63 0.51 -5.81
CA GLU A 138 4.67 0.46 -6.81
C GLU A 138 5.34 1.82 -6.94
N VAL A 139 6.66 1.88 -6.80
CA VAL A 139 7.43 3.14 -6.87
C VAL A 139 7.13 3.92 -8.15
N LYS A 140 7.04 3.25 -9.29
CA LYS A 140 6.82 3.88 -10.61
C LYS A 140 5.41 4.46 -10.79
N LYS A 141 4.49 4.15 -9.90
CA LYS A 141 3.11 4.67 -9.95
C LYS A 141 2.95 6.06 -9.34
N TYR A 142 4.01 6.62 -8.77
CA TYR A 142 3.96 7.93 -8.12
C TYR A 142 5.15 8.78 -8.49
N THR A 143 4.95 10.10 -8.40
CA THR A 143 6.05 11.05 -8.24
C THR A 143 6.11 11.48 -6.77
N TYR A 144 7.30 11.87 -6.32
CA TYR A 144 7.61 12.03 -4.90
C TYR A 144 8.15 13.42 -4.61
N LYS A 145 7.89 13.90 -3.40
CA LYS A 145 8.52 15.11 -2.86
C LYS A 145 8.69 14.95 -1.35
N TRP A 146 9.92 14.89 -0.87
CA TRP A 146 10.19 15.02 0.55
C TRP A 146 9.79 16.43 1.01
N LEU A 147 8.99 16.52 2.08
CA LEU A 147 8.52 17.78 2.63
C LEU A 147 9.38 18.23 3.81
N ARG A 148 9.63 17.33 4.75
CA ARG A 148 10.37 17.55 5.98
C ARG A 148 10.64 16.25 6.71
N ASP A 149 11.48 16.35 7.73
CA ASP A 149 11.59 15.34 8.78
C ASP A 149 10.79 15.83 9.98
N GLU A 150 10.08 14.93 10.68
CA GLU A 150 9.38 15.23 11.93
C GLU A 150 9.29 14.00 12.82
N GLU A 151 9.05 14.20 14.11
CA GLU A 151 8.75 13.11 15.03
C GLU A 151 7.26 12.76 14.96
N TYR A 152 6.93 11.48 14.75
CA TYR A 152 5.57 10.97 14.78
C TYR A 152 5.49 9.72 15.66
N GLN A 153 4.69 9.79 16.75
CA GLN A 153 4.51 8.69 17.73
C GLN A 153 5.83 8.14 18.29
N GLY A 154 6.82 9.00 18.55
CA GLY A 154 8.13 8.62 19.09
C GLY A 154 9.13 8.10 18.05
N HIS A 155 8.80 8.17 16.74
CA HIS A 155 9.69 7.80 15.65
C HIS A 155 10.10 9.02 14.84
N LYS A 156 11.41 9.20 14.61
CA LYS A 156 11.89 10.13 13.58
C LYS A 156 11.37 9.67 12.23
N SER A 157 10.70 10.53 11.51
CA SER A 157 9.99 10.17 10.29
C SER A 157 10.31 11.11 9.14
N PHE A 158 10.47 10.55 7.95
CA PHE A 158 10.36 11.30 6.72
C PHE A 158 8.88 11.58 6.44
N VAL A 159 8.55 12.81 6.05
CA VAL A 159 7.23 13.17 5.53
C VAL A 159 7.36 13.39 4.04
N VAL A 160 6.75 12.49 3.27
CA VAL A 160 6.87 12.45 1.81
C VAL A 160 5.50 12.62 1.17
N GLU A 161 5.39 13.56 0.26
CA GLU A 161 4.23 13.75 -0.59
C GLU A 161 4.36 12.87 -1.83
N GLN A 162 3.28 12.16 -2.18
CA GLN A 162 3.22 11.21 -3.29
C GLN A 162 2.06 11.60 -4.19
N TYR A 163 2.33 11.77 -5.48
CA TYR A 163 1.34 12.13 -6.50
C TYR A 163 1.13 10.96 -7.44
N PRO A 164 -0.11 10.41 -7.56
CA PRO A 164 -0.40 9.34 -8.52
C PRO A 164 0.00 9.74 -9.94
N ALA A 165 0.82 8.93 -10.58
CA ALA A 165 1.25 9.07 -11.98
C ALA A 165 0.41 8.20 -12.93
N TYR A 166 -0.71 7.67 -12.46
CA TYR A 166 -1.66 6.86 -13.21
C TYR A 166 -3.05 7.52 -13.26
N GLU A 167 -3.82 7.19 -14.30
CA GLU A 167 -5.14 7.76 -14.51
C GLU A 167 -6.18 7.22 -13.52
N ASN A 168 -7.24 8.00 -13.31
CA ASN A 168 -8.44 7.63 -12.55
C ASN A 168 -8.21 7.34 -11.06
N SER A 169 -7.13 7.82 -10.45
CA SER A 169 -6.99 7.81 -9.01
C SER A 169 -8.11 8.60 -8.33
N GLY A 170 -8.54 8.15 -7.17
CA GLY A 170 -9.44 8.91 -6.28
C GLY A 170 -8.74 10.07 -5.58
N TYR A 171 -7.40 10.13 -5.68
CA TYR A 171 -6.57 11.08 -4.95
C TYR A 171 -5.79 12.00 -5.87
N THR A 172 -5.66 13.26 -5.45
CA THR A 172 -4.70 14.19 -6.05
C THR A 172 -3.30 13.93 -5.52
N ARG A 173 -3.19 13.59 -4.24
CA ARG A 173 -1.93 13.28 -3.56
C ARG A 173 -2.16 12.51 -2.27
N ARG A 174 -1.08 11.93 -1.75
CA ARG A 174 -0.99 11.36 -0.41
C ARG A 174 0.18 12.01 0.32
N VAL A 175 0.08 12.16 1.64
CA VAL A 175 1.21 12.53 2.50
C VAL A 175 1.49 11.34 3.40
N VAL A 176 2.72 10.83 3.37
CA VAL A 176 3.13 9.58 4.01
C VAL A 176 4.21 9.87 5.04
N TRP A 177 4.03 9.34 6.25
CA TRP A 177 5.01 9.34 7.33
C TRP A 177 5.70 7.98 7.34
N ILE A 178 7.01 7.99 7.11
CA ILE A 178 7.86 6.80 7.01
C ILE A 178 8.93 6.91 8.08
N ASP A 179 9.03 5.95 9.00
CA ASP A 179 10.08 6.00 10.01
C ASP A 179 11.47 5.89 9.37
N GLN A 180 12.45 6.60 9.95
CA GLN A 180 13.78 6.73 9.35
C GLN A 180 14.68 5.52 9.62
N ASP A 181 14.37 4.71 10.62
CA ASP A 181 15.23 3.57 11.01
C ASP A 181 14.88 2.33 10.17
N GLU A 182 13.60 1.95 10.17
CA GLU A 182 13.15 0.71 9.54
C GLU A 182 12.34 0.94 8.25
N TYR A 183 12.11 2.20 7.86
CA TYR A 183 11.31 2.59 6.68
C TYR A 183 9.87 2.07 6.69
N ARG A 184 9.26 1.93 7.87
CA ARG A 184 7.86 1.51 8.00
C ARG A 184 6.93 2.70 7.78
N THR A 185 5.87 2.52 7.03
CA THR A 185 4.81 3.52 6.92
C THR A 185 4.02 3.60 8.23
N LEU A 186 4.02 4.75 8.88
CA LEU A 186 3.32 4.97 10.16
C LEU A 186 1.94 5.58 9.96
N LYS A 187 1.80 6.45 8.95
CA LYS A 187 0.56 7.19 8.65
C LYS A 187 0.52 7.58 7.18
N VAL A 188 -0.70 7.61 6.62
CA VAL A 188 -0.97 8.18 5.28
C VAL A 188 -2.21 9.06 5.34
N ASP A 189 -2.08 10.32 4.93
CA ASP A 189 -3.19 11.23 4.68
C ASP A 189 -3.50 11.26 3.19
N PHE A 190 -4.76 11.00 2.82
CA PHE A 190 -5.24 10.96 1.44
C PHE A 190 -6.06 12.21 1.13
N TYR A 191 -5.75 12.86 0.02
CA TYR A 191 -6.43 14.05 -0.45
C TYR A 191 -7.26 13.74 -1.68
N ASP A 192 -8.53 14.13 -1.66
CA ASP A 192 -9.48 13.86 -2.75
C ASP A 192 -9.19 14.69 -4.02
N ARG A 193 -10.03 14.51 -5.04
CA ARG A 193 -9.89 15.24 -6.32
C ARG A 193 -10.07 16.75 -6.22
N LYS A 194 -10.57 17.25 -5.07
CA LYS A 194 -10.67 18.69 -4.75
C LYS A 194 -9.49 19.14 -3.88
N ASN A 195 -8.50 18.27 -3.67
CA ASN A 195 -7.35 18.49 -2.79
C ASN A 195 -7.73 18.75 -1.33
N SER A 196 -8.87 18.23 -0.88
CA SER A 196 -9.30 18.27 0.51
C SER A 196 -8.93 16.97 1.21
N LEU A 197 -8.59 17.03 2.50
CA LEU A 197 -8.29 15.84 3.29
C LEU A 197 -9.54 14.93 3.32
N LEU A 198 -9.42 13.76 2.72
CA LEU A 198 -10.50 12.78 2.63
C LEU A 198 -10.46 11.82 3.80
N LYS A 199 -9.32 11.16 3.99
CA LYS A 199 -9.16 10.09 4.97
C LYS A 199 -7.71 9.95 5.42
N THR A 200 -7.54 9.34 6.59
CA THR A 200 -6.23 9.03 7.17
C THR A 200 -6.16 7.54 7.48
N LEU A 201 -5.06 6.91 7.09
CA LEU A 201 -4.70 5.55 7.45
C LEU A 201 -3.56 5.58 8.46
N THR A 202 -3.73 4.88 9.58
CA THR A 202 -2.69 4.69 10.59
C THR A 202 -2.37 3.22 10.78
N TYR A 203 -1.12 2.93 11.13
CA TYR A 203 -0.59 1.58 11.32
C TYR A 203 -0.11 1.41 12.75
N LYS A 204 -0.34 0.23 13.35
CA LYS A 204 0.09 -0.09 14.71
C LYS A 204 0.52 -1.55 14.85
N GLY A 205 1.30 -1.81 15.91
CA GLY A 205 1.67 -3.17 16.29
C GLY A 205 2.55 -3.86 15.25
N TYR A 206 3.52 -3.14 14.71
CA TYR A 206 4.45 -3.73 13.76
C TYR A 206 5.23 -4.90 14.38
N GLN A 207 5.20 -6.05 13.69
CA GLN A 207 5.97 -7.25 14.01
C GLN A 207 7.00 -7.50 12.91
N LYS A 208 8.18 -7.99 13.30
CA LYS A 208 9.25 -8.34 12.36
C LYS A 208 9.18 -9.82 12.02
N TYR A 209 9.04 -10.14 10.75
CA TYR A 209 8.99 -11.50 10.22
C TYR A 209 10.25 -11.82 9.43
N LEU A 210 10.73 -13.08 9.54
CA LEU A 210 11.94 -13.55 8.87
C LEU A 210 13.17 -12.66 9.15
N ASP A 211 13.21 -12.02 10.34
CA ASP A 211 14.24 -11.08 10.80
C ASP A 211 14.44 -9.86 9.90
N ARG A 212 13.48 -9.60 8.98
CA ARG A 212 13.60 -8.55 7.98
C ARG A 212 12.31 -7.75 7.75
N TYR A 213 11.17 -8.42 7.52
CA TYR A 213 9.94 -7.79 7.02
C TYR A 213 9.06 -7.30 8.16
N TRP A 214 8.66 -6.02 8.10
CA TRP A 214 7.80 -5.42 9.10
C TRP A 214 6.36 -5.34 8.61
N TYR A 215 5.45 -6.05 9.29
CA TYR A 215 4.02 -6.02 8.97
C TYR A 215 3.21 -5.58 10.20
N PRO A 216 2.20 -4.69 10.03
CA PRO A 216 1.40 -4.20 11.14
C PRO A 216 0.35 -5.21 11.59
N ASP A 217 0.06 -5.23 12.89
CA ASP A 217 -1.09 -5.98 13.43
C ASP A 217 -2.41 -5.24 13.22
N GLU A 218 -2.38 -3.91 13.09
CA GLU A 218 -3.58 -3.09 12.93
C GLU A 218 -3.38 -1.99 11.89
N MET A 219 -4.40 -1.82 11.04
CA MET A 219 -4.55 -0.71 10.12
C MET A 219 -5.91 -0.05 10.34
N LEU A 220 -5.94 1.26 10.61
CA LEU A 220 -7.18 2.01 10.82
C LEU A 220 -7.31 3.13 9.80
N MET A 221 -8.31 3.01 8.91
CA MET A 221 -8.73 4.06 7.97
C MET A 221 -9.88 4.85 8.58
N VAL A 222 -9.73 6.16 8.69
CA VAL A 222 -10.77 7.09 9.15
C VAL A 222 -11.09 8.08 8.04
N ASN A 223 -12.34 8.12 7.62
CA ASN A 223 -12.82 9.07 6.62
C ASN A 223 -13.36 10.32 7.31
N HIS A 224 -12.69 11.45 7.10
CA HIS A 224 -13.00 12.72 7.77
C HIS A 224 -14.24 13.40 7.20
N GLN A 225 -14.58 13.14 5.94
CA GLN A 225 -15.74 13.74 5.28
C GLN A 225 -17.04 13.02 5.64
N THR A 226 -16.98 11.69 5.83
CA THR A 226 -18.17 10.87 6.13
C THR A 226 -18.31 10.52 7.62
N GLY A 227 -17.23 10.62 8.41
CA GLY A 227 -17.17 10.16 9.79
C GLY A 227 -17.19 8.63 9.96
N LYS A 228 -17.00 7.89 8.86
CA LYS A 228 -16.92 6.43 8.86
C LYS A 228 -15.47 5.98 9.07
N SER A 229 -15.31 4.72 9.49
CA SER A 229 -13.97 4.12 9.58
C SER A 229 -13.99 2.63 9.25
N THR A 230 -12.82 2.12 8.88
CA THR A 230 -12.58 0.68 8.71
C THR A 230 -11.27 0.32 9.39
N ARG A 231 -11.32 -0.69 10.25
CA ARG A 231 -10.15 -1.24 10.92
C ARG A 231 -9.87 -2.65 10.40
N PHE A 232 -8.64 -2.91 9.99
CA PHE A 232 -8.11 -4.26 9.80
C PHE A 232 -7.31 -4.65 11.05
N ILE A 233 -7.55 -5.86 11.53
CA ILE A 233 -6.72 -6.53 12.56
C ILE A 233 -6.17 -7.77 11.89
N TRP A 234 -4.86 -7.78 11.67
CA TRP A 234 -4.13 -8.83 10.99
C TRP A 234 -3.65 -9.90 11.96
N LYS A 235 -3.65 -11.15 11.53
CA LYS A 235 -3.25 -12.31 12.32
C LYS A 235 -2.64 -13.39 11.45
N ASN A 236 -1.90 -14.29 12.10
CA ASN A 236 -1.47 -15.56 11.50
C ASN A 236 -0.65 -15.38 10.21
N TYR A 237 0.19 -14.35 10.14
CA TYR A 237 1.12 -14.21 9.02
C TYR A 237 2.03 -15.44 8.92
N THR A 238 2.05 -16.05 7.76
CA THR A 238 2.90 -17.21 7.45
C THR A 238 3.53 -16.99 6.09
N PHE A 239 4.84 -16.81 6.08
CA PHE A 239 5.62 -16.55 4.89
C PHE A 239 6.15 -17.83 4.24
N ARG A 240 6.49 -17.75 2.93
CA ARG A 240 7.13 -18.83 2.17
C ARG A 240 6.33 -20.13 2.21
N THR A 241 5.02 -20.00 2.01
CA THR A 241 4.05 -21.10 2.08
C THR A 241 3.95 -21.90 0.79
N GLY A 242 4.75 -21.57 -0.23
CA GLY A 242 4.79 -22.25 -1.51
C GLY A 242 3.62 -21.88 -2.44
N LEU A 243 3.12 -20.64 -2.33
CA LEU A 243 2.16 -20.11 -3.30
C LEU A 243 2.84 -19.96 -4.66
N THR A 244 2.07 -20.20 -5.72
CA THR A 244 2.49 -20.09 -7.11
C THR A 244 1.37 -19.48 -7.94
N ASP A 245 1.63 -19.09 -9.18
CA ASP A 245 0.66 -18.53 -10.13
C ASP A 245 -0.65 -19.30 -10.26
N ARG A 246 -0.60 -20.63 -10.12
CA ARG A 246 -1.80 -21.49 -10.17
C ARG A 246 -2.84 -21.15 -9.10
N HIS A 247 -2.42 -20.50 -7.99
CA HIS A 247 -3.32 -20.09 -6.91
C HIS A 247 -4.03 -18.76 -7.21
N PHE A 248 -3.54 -18.02 -8.22
CA PHE A 248 -3.99 -16.68 -8.57
C PHE A 248 -4.54 -16.66 -10.00
N ASN A 249 -5.70 -17.23 -10.23
CA ASN A 249 -6.35 -17.20 -11.54
C ASN A 249 -7.86 -16.95 -11.41
N LYS A 250 -8.47 -16.38 -12.45
CA LYS A 250 -9.91 -16.05 -12.47
C LYS A 250 -10.82 -17.24 -12.25
N ASN A 251 -10.41 -18.41 -12.71
CA ASN A 251 -11.20 -19.64 -12.56
C ASN A 251 -11.18 -20.15 -11.11
N SER A 252 -10.11 -19.84 -10.35
CA SER A 252 -10.01 -20.19 -8.94
C SER A 252 -10.92 -19.35 -8.06
N LEU A 253 -11.29 -18.11 -8.47
CA LEU A 253 -12.18 -17.25 -7.70
C LEU A 253 -13.51 -17.91 -7.37
N LYS A 254 -14.14 -18.62 -8.32
CA LYS A 254 -15.41 -19.32 -8.11
C LYS A 254 -15.28 -20.50 -7.14
N ARG A 255 -14.07 -21.00 -6.92
CA ARG A 255 -13.73 -22.17 -6.08
C ARG A 255 -12.95 -21.76 -4.83
N ALA A 256 -12.77 -20.48 -4.58
CA ALA A 256 -12.07 -19.96 -3.39
C ALA A 256 -12.79 -20.45 -2.12
N ARG A 257 -12.12 -21.35 -1.36
CA ARG A 257 -12.62 -21.98 -0.13
C ARG A 257 -11.62 -21.77 0.98
#